data_57173b98b3d4268e8c17783fc2efc798
#
_entry.id   57173b98b3d4268e8c17783fc2efc798
#
_cell.length_a   1.000
_cell.length_b   1.000
_cell.length_c   1.000
_cell.angle_alpha   90.00
_cell.angle_beta   90.00
_cell.angle_gamma   90.00
#
_symmetry.space_group_name_H-M   'P 1'
#
loop_
_entity.id
_entity.type
_entity.pdbx_description
1 polymer ?
#
loop_
_entity_poly.entity_id
_entity_poly.type
_entity_poly.pdbx_seq_one_letter_code
_entity_poly.pdbx_strand_id
1 'polypeptide(L)'
;MVFYWATALYFVIVHGQRSKYSSVLVKNVLRNQIMYTPIYLIPFYFYPTPHSSWNAFWQLPGIVLLTDMIFYSTHRYFHHNKYLFTRVHKYHHTMDDPQYAPGALNAHPVEHIFVNLLSTVAPLFIVKANLYVSLVWTAAASVNVVVAHSATCENDAHELHHKYKAYNYGAGPLIFDRMFGSYKIENLKH
;
A
#
# COMPACT_ATOMS: atom_id res chain seq x y z
N MET A 1 -9.11 8.56 2.95
CA MET A 1 -8.44 9.81 2.50
C MET A 1 -7.94 10.65 3.67
N VAL A 2 -8.75 10.94 4.69
CA VAL A 2 -8.35 11.80 5.84
C VAL A 2 -7.06 11.30 6.50
N PHE A 3 -7.00 10.04 6.90
CA PHE A 3 -5.80 9.46 7.54
C PHE A 3 -4.55 9.51 6.65
N TYR A 4 -4.69 9.26 5.36
CA TYR A 4 -3.59 9.40 4.40
C TYR A 4 -3.00 10.80 4.41
N TRP A 5 -3.84 11.82 4.20
CA TRP A 5 -3.35 13.20 4.09
C TRP A 5 -2.92 13.79 5.42
N ALA A 6 -3.55 13.41 6.54
CA ALA A 6 -3.09 13.81 7.87
C ALA A 6 -1.67 13.27 8.16
N THR A 7 -1.44 11.98 7.86
CA THR A 7 -0.11 11.38 8.02
C THR A 7 0.91 11.98 7.05
N ALA A 8 0.54 12.20 5.79
CA ALA A 8 1.42 12.81 4.80
C ALA A 8 1.83 14.24 5.19
N LEU A 9 0.89 15.05 5.67
CA LEU A 9 1.17 16.40 6.18
C LEU A 9 2.06 16.39 7.40
N TYR A 10 1.90 15.43 8.30
CA TYR A 10 2.80 15.26 9.43
C TYR A 10 4.26 15.14 8.97
N PHE A 11 4.57 14.29 7.98
CA PHE A 11 5.93 14.14 7.47
C PHE A 11 6.45 15.39 6.77
N VAL A 12 5.59 16.12 6.05
CA VAL A 12 5.97 17.39 5.43
C VAL A 12 6.30 18.46 6.49
N ILE A 13 5.48 18.58 7.53
CA ILE A 13 5.61 19.65 8.53
C ILE A 13 6.71 19.30 9.55
N VAL A 14 6.67 18.09 10.11
CA VAL A 14 7.55 17.71 11.22
C VAL A 14 8.92 17.25 10.73
N HIS A 15 8.98 16.49 9.64
CA HIS A 15 10.23 15.98 9.07
C HIS A 15 10.76 16.82 7.90
N GLY A 16 10.08 17.89 7.53
CA GLY A 16 10.53 18.82 6.49
C GLY A 16 10.63 18.19 5.09
N GLN A 17 9.88 17.11 4.84
CA GLN A 17 9.95 16.40 3.56
C GLN A 17 9.58 17.31 2.38
N ARG A 18 10.40 17.28 1.35
CA ARG A 18 10.21 18.06 0.11
C ARG A 18 10.56 17.22 -1.10
N SER A 19 9.85 17.42 -2.20
CA SER A 19 10.18 16.84 -3.49
C SER A 19 10.06 17.90 -4.59
N LYS A 20 11.00 17.90 -5.53
CA LYS A 20 10.89 18.71 -6.75
C LYS A 20 9.70 18.31 -7.63
N TYR A 21 9.17 17.11 -7.42
CA TYR A 21 8.00 16.58 -8.13
C TYR A 21 6.71 16.68 -7.33
N SER A 22 6.70 17.37 -6.17
CA SER A 22 5.59 17.39 -5.23
C SER A 22 4.23 17.64 -5.86
N SER A 23 4.11 18.63 -6.77
CA SER A 23 2.84 18.97 -7.42
C SER A 23 2.33 17.82 -8.33
N VAL A 24 3.22 17.16 -9.05
CA VAL A 24 2.86 16.03 -9.93
C VAL A 24 2.47 14.82 -9.11
N LEU A 25 3.24 14.51 -8.07
CA LEU A 25 2.97 13.38 -7.16
C LEU A 25 1.61 13.54 -6.47
N VAL A 26 1.36 14.71 -5.86
CA VAL A 26 0.09 15.01 -5.20
C VAL A 26 -1.08 14.94 -6.18
N LYS A 27 -0.95 15.51 -7.38
CA LYS A 27 -1.99 15.44 -8.41
C LYS A 27 -2.32 14.01 -8.82
N ASN A 28 -1.31 13.17 -9.00
CA ASN A 28 -1.51 11.75 -9.35
C ASN A 28 -2.18 10.97 -8.22
N VAL A 29 -1.75 11.20 -6.98
CA VAL A 29 -2.37 10.58 -5.80
C VAL A 29 -3.83 11.00 -5.69
N LEU A 30 -4.14 12.30 -5.79
CA LEU A 30 -5.51 12.80 -5.76
C LEU A 30 -6.36 12.21 -6.90
N ARG A 31 -5.82 12.15 -8.11
CA ARG A 31 -6.50 11.48 -9.24
C ARG A 31 -6.85 10.04 -8.89
N ASN A 32 -5.88 9.26 -8.40
CA ASN A 32 -6.07 7.87 -8.05
C ASN A 32 -7.13 7.72 -6.93
N GLN A 33 -7.08 8.56 -5.91
CA GLN A 33 -8.03 8.52 -4.80
C GLN A 33 -9.45 8.94 -5.23
N ILE A 34 -9.60 9.96 -6.04
CA ILE A 34 -10.92 10.50 -6.44
C ILE A 34 -11.57 9.62 -7.51
N MET A 35 -10.81 9.19 -8.51
CA MET A 35 -11.39 8.48 -9.67
C MET A 35 -11.56 6.99 -9.43
N TYR A 36 -10.65 6.34 -8.71
CA TYR A 36 -10.62 4.88 -8.62
C TYR A 36 -11.05 4.33 -7.26
N THR A 37 -10.82 5.04 -6.16
CA THR A 37 -11.27 4.60 -4.84
C THR A 37 -12.79 4.39 -4.74
N PRO A 38 -13.65 5.22 -5.34
CA PRO A 38 -15.11 5.00 -5.30
C PRO A 38 -15.57 3.66 -5.87
N ILE A 39 -14.81 3.06 -6.81
CA ILE A 39 -15.13 1.74 -7.37
C ILE A 39 -15.26 0.68 -6.27
N TYR A 40 -14.51 0.84 -5.18
CA TYR A 40 -14.52 -0.08 -4.03
C TYR A 40 -15.68 0.13 -3.07
N LEU A 41 -16.40 1.24 -3.18
CA LEU A 41 -17.62 1.46 -2.40
C LEU A 41 -18.79 0.65 -2.96
N ILE A 42 -18.74 0.29 -4.26
CA ILE A 42 -19.80 -0.46 -4.94
C ILE A 42 -20.07 -1.80 -4.24
N PRO A 43 -19.07 -2.66 -3.96
CA PRO A 43 -19.31 -3.91 -3.26
C PRO A 43 -19.90 -3.73 -1.85
N PHE A 44 -19.50 -2.69 -1.11
CA PHE A 44 -20.09 -2.42 0.23
C PHE A 44 -21.58 -2.07 0.16
N TYR A 45 -22.02 -1.47 -0.92
CA TYR A 45 -23.43 -1.19 -1.16
C TYR A 45 -24.24 -2.48 -1.39
N PHE A 46 -23.69 -3.42 -2.18
CA PHE A 46 -24.38 -4.67 -2.52
C PHE A 46 -24.23 -5.78 -1.48
N TYR A 47 -23.21 -5.72 -0.64
CA TYR A 47 -22.92 -6.72 0.39
C TYR A 47 -22.81 -6.04 1.76
N PRO A 48 -23.98 -5.71 2.37
CA PRO A 48 -23.96 -5.13 3.71
C PRO A 48 -23.26 -6.08 4.70
N THR A 49 -22.26 -5.53 5.36
CA THR A 49 -21.42 -6.30 6.27
C THR A 49 -22.17 -6.67 7.53
N PRO A 50 -22.03 -7.90 8.05
CA PRO A 50 -22.67 -8.31 9.29
C PRO A 50 -22.20 -7.44 10.48
N HIS A 51 -23.14 -7.07 11.36
CA HIS A 51 -22.86 -6.20 12.51
C HIS A 51 -22.23 -6.92 13.72
N SER A 52 -21.84 -8.19 13.61
CA SER A 52 -21.32 -8.95 14.74
C SER A 52 -19.90 -8.50 15.12
N SER A 53 -19.75 -7.99 16.35
CA SER A 53 -18.46 -7.54 16.90
C SER A 53 -17.51 -8.69 17.26
N TRP A 54 -18.02 -9.90 17.55
CA TRP A 54 -17.22 -11.04 17.97
C TRP A 54 -16.27 -11.58 16.89
N ASN A 55 -16.57 -11.32 15.62
CA ASN A 55 -15.73 -11.75 14.51
C ASN A 55 -14.50 -10.86 14.29
N ALA A 56 -14.42 -9.68 14.91
CA ALA A 56 -13.33 -8.72 14.68
C ALA A 56 -11.95 -9.29 15.03
N PHE A 57 -11.88 -10.11 16.08
CA PHE A 57 -10.64 -10.74 16.54
C PHE A 57 -9.99 -11.63 15.47
N TRP A 58 -10.79 -12.37 14.70
CA TRP A 58 -10.31 -13.25 13.63
C TRP A 58 -10.23 -12.55 12.26
N GLN A 59 -11.06 -11.53 12.05
CA GLN A 59 -11.10 -10.81 10.80
C GLN A 59 -9.79 -10.04 10.53
N LEU A 60 -9.25 -9.33 11.52
CA LEU A 60 -8.02 -8.54 11.32
C LEU A 60 -6.80 -9.38 10.92
N PRO A 61 -6.44 -10.47 11.63
CA PRO A 61 -5.36 -11.35 11.20
C PRO A 61 -5.57 -11.94 9.81
N GLY A 62 -6.79 -12.34 9.49
CA GLY A 62 -7.14 -12.84 8.16
C GLY A 62 -6.98 -11.80 7.06
N ILE A 63 -7.39 -10.55 7.32
CA ILE A 63 -7.22 -9.43 6.40
C ILE A 63 -5.72 -9.15 6.18
N VAL A 64 -4.93 -9.10 7.24
CA VAL A 64 -3.47 -8.86 7.15
C VAL A 64 -2.80 -9.93 6.31
N LEU A 65 -3.10 -11.20 6.55
CA LEU A 65 -2.53 -12.32 5.81
C LEU A 65 -2.93 -12.31 4.33
N LEU A 66 -4.21 -12.09 4.05
CA LEU A 66 -4.73 -12.02 2.68
C LEU A 66 -4.18 -10.81 1.93
N THR A 67 -4.05 -9.67 2.62
CA THR A 67 -3.43 -8.47 2.03
C THR A 67 -1.98 -8.72 1.64
N ASP A 68 -1.19 -9.29 2.54
CA ASP A 68 0.22 -9.63 2.26
C ASP A 68 0.32 -10.61 1.08
N MET A 69 -0.55 -11.63 1.03
CA MET A 69 -0.61 -12.60 -0.06
C MET A 69 -0.94 -11.95 -1.41
N ILE A 70 -2.02 -11.16 -1.46
CA ILE A 70 -2.51 -10.57 -2.71
C ILE A 70 -1.52 -9.51 -3.18
N PHE A 71 -1.07 -8.63 -2.29
CA PHE A 71 -0.11 -7.60 -2.64
C PHE A 71 1.21 -8.21 -3.13
N TYR A 72 1.78 -9.15 -2.37
CA TYR A 72 2.98 -9.89 -2.77
C TYR A 72 2.84 -10.49 -4.17
N SER A 73 1.76 -11.23 -4.41
CA SER A 73 1.56 -11.97 -5.66
C SER A 73 1.40 -11.03 -6.86
N THR A 74 0.56 -10.00 -6.72
CA THR A 74 0.31 -9.04 -7.81
C THR A 74 1.52 -8.14 -8.03
N HIS A 75 2.15 -7.63 -6.99
CA HIS A 75 3.31 -6.75 -7.07
C HIS A 75 4.52 -7.48 -7.68
N ARG A 76 4.81 -8.70 -7.20
CA ARG A 76 5.85 -9.55 -7.78
C ARG A 76 5.58 -9.86 -9.24
N TYR A 77 4.33 -10.15 -9.62
CA TYR A 77 3.95 -10.36 -11.01
C TYR A 77 4.21 -9.11 -11.88
N PHE A 78 3.89 -7.91 -11.38
CA PHE A 78 4.18 -6.65 -12.07
C PHE A 78 5.69 -6.43 -12.28
N HIS A 79 6.52 -6.85 -11.34
CA HIS A 79 7.98 -6.81 -11.49
C HIS A 79 8.52 -7.81 -12.51
N HIS A 80 7.99 -9.03 -12.53
CA HIS A 80 8.51 -10.10 -13.41
C HIS A 80 7.96 -10.01 -14.84
N ASN A 81 6.81 -9.40 -15.05
CA ASN A 81 6.25 -9.18 -16.38
C ASN A 81 6.89 -7.94 -17.01
N LYS A 82 7.73 -8.12 -18.04
CA LYS A 82 8.46 -7.02 -18.71
C LYS A 82 7.55 -5.89 -19.19
N TYR A 83 6.38 -6.21 -19.73
CA TYR A 83 5.43 -5.19 -20.20
C TYR A 83 4.83 -4.40 -19.04
N LEU A 84 4.32 -5.10 -18.01
CA LEU A 84 3.72 -4.46 -16.83
C LEU A 84 4.77 -3.63 -16.07
N PHE A 85 5.99 -4.15 -15.93
CA PHE A 85 7.05 -3.38 -15.30
C PHE A 85 7.32 -2.09 -16.07
N THR A 86 7.61 -2.17 -17.37
CA THR A 86 8.08 -1.01 -18.15
C THR A 86 6.99 0.01 -18.43
N ARG A 87 5.71 -0.39 -18.56
CA ARG A 87 4.60 0.49 -18.95
C ARG A 87 3.71 0.93 -17.79
N VAL A 88 3.73 0.20 -16.69
CA VAL A 88 2.83 0.44 -15.56
C VAL A 88 3.62 0.68 -14.27
N HIS A 89 4.34 -0.34 -13.79
CA HIS A 89 4.94 -0.32 -12.45
C HIS A 89 6.19 0.56 -12.36
N LYS A 90 6.98 0.64 -13.42
CA LYS A 90 8.13 1.55 -13.48
C LYS A 90 7.74 3.00 -13.19
N TYR A 91 6.48 3.38 -13.44
CA TYR A 91 5.97 4.71 -13.12
C TYR A 91 6.04 5.01 -11.61
N HIS A 92 5.70 4.03 -10.78
CA HIS A 92 5.87 4.11 -9.33
C HIS A 92 7.36 4.25 -8.95
N HIS A 93 8.24 3.49 -9.59
CA HIS A 93 9.68 3.51 -9.33
C HIS A 93 10.49 4.63 -10.00
N THR A 94 9.95 5.40 -10.94
CA THR A 94 10.72 6.48 -11.63
C THR A 94 10.59 7.83 -10.96
N MET A 95 9.54 8.06 -10.22
CA MET A 95 9.38 9.27 -9.43
C MET A 95 9.85 9.03 -7.98
N ASP A 96 10.88 8.18 -7.86
CA ASP A 96 11.49 7.82 -6.59
C ASP A 96 12.15 9.03 -5.95
N ASP A 97 11.33 9.78 -5.26
CA ASP A 97 11.74 10.42 -4.04
C ASP A 97 11.16 9.55 -2.91
N PRO A 98 11.86 8.48 -2.48
CA PRO A 98 11.36 7.56 -1.46
C PRO A 98 11.11 8.26 -0.13
N GLN A 99 11.58 9.50 0.00
CA GLN A 99 11.45 10.33 1.18
C GLN A 99 10.27 11.31 1.10
N TYR A 100 9.36 11.15 0.13
CA TYR A 100 8.22 12.04 -0.02
C TYR A 100 6.90 11.33 0.24
N ALA A 101 6.54 11.22 1.50
CA ALA A 101 5.34 10.54 1.99
C ALA A 101 4.02 10.91 1.26
N PRO A 102 3.76 12.20 0.89
CA PRO A 102 2.58 12.54 0.10
C PRO A 102 2.47 11.85 -1.26
N GLY A 103 3.58 11.34 -1.79
CA GLY A 103 3.64 10.61 -3.06
C GLY A 103 3.39 9.10 -2.96
N ALA A 104 3.13 8.56 -1.77
CA ALA A 104 3.08 7.13 -1.51
C ALA A 104 2.13 6.32 -2.43
N LEU A 105 1.01 6.90 -2.87
CA LEU A 105 0.09 6.29 -3.85
C LEU A 105 0.28 6.84 -5.28
N ASN A 106 1.47 7.39 -5.59
CA ASN A 106 1.82 7.74 -6.95
C ASN A 106 2.06 6.48 -7.77
N ALA A 107 1.06 6.04 -8.48
CA ALA A 107 1.06 4.84 -9.28
C ALA A 107 0.28 5.03 -10.57
N HIS A 108 0.58 4.22 -11.59
CA HIS A 108 -0.25 4.14 -12.76
C HIS A 108 -1.65 3.63 -12.37
N PRO A 109 -2.75 4.11 -12.99
CA PRO A 109 -4.12 3.66 -12.65
C PRO A 109 -4.31 2.15 -12.58
N VAL A 110 -3.74 1.41 -13.53
CA VAL A 110 -3.79 -0.07 -13.56
C VAL A 110 -3.14 -0.66 -12.30
N GLU A 111 -1.98 -0.16 -11.92
CA GLU A 111 -1.32 -0.60 -10.68
C GLU A 111 -2.13 -0.22 -9.44
N HIS A 112 -2.62 1.00 -9.39
CA HIS A 112 -3.44 1.45 -8.27
C HIS A 112 -4.65 0.54 -8.06
N ILE A 113 -5.32 0.11 -9.14
CA ILE A 113 -6.48 -0.78 -9.06
C ILE A 113 -6.06 -2.21 -8.70
N PHE A 114 -5.12 -2.81 -9.43
CA PHE A 114 -4.84 -4.24 -9.35
C PHE A 114 -3.78 -4.63 -8.30
N VAL A 115 -2.98 -3.70 -7.83
CA VAL A 115 -2.01 -3.94 -6.75
C VAL A 115 -2.50 -3.30 -5.46
N ASN A 116 -2.65 -1.97 -5.43
CA ASN A 116 -2.93 -1.26 -4.18
C ASN A 116 -4.36 -1.50 -3.66
N LEU A 117 -5.36 -1.23 -4.50
CA LEU A 117 -6.74 -1.32 -4.07
C LEU A 117 -7.22 -2.77 -3.93
N LEU A 118 -6.91 -3.64 -4.89
CA LEU A 118 -7.31 -5.05 -4.81
C LEU A 118 -6.81 -5.71 -3.53
N SER A 119 -5.54 -5.52 -3.18
CA SER A 119 -4.95 -6.09 -1.97
C SER A 119 -5.55 -5.53 -0.68
N THR A 120 -5.96 -4.26 -0.69
CA THR A 120 -6.53 -3.61 0.50
C THR A 120 -8.00 -3.98 0.72
N VAL A 121 -8.76 -4.18 -0.36
CA VAL A 121 -10.23 -4.29 -0.30
C VAL A 121 -10.73 -5.72 -0.47
N ALA A 122 -10.14 -6.54 -1.36
CA ALA A 122 -10.59 -7.92 -1.54
C ALA A 122 -10.59 -8.75 -0.24
N PRO A 123 -9.60 -8.63 0.66
CA PRO A 123 -9.62 -9.31 1.94
C PRO A 123 -10.86 -9.02 2.78
N LEU A 124 -11.38 -7.78 2.74
CA LEU A 124 -12.57 -7.38 3.50
C LEU A 124 -13.80 -8.19 3.09
N PHE A 125 -13.94 -8.46 1.78
CA PHE A 125 -15.03 -9.28 1.26
C PHE A 125 -14.83 -10.76 1.53
N ILE A 126 -13.60 -11.26 1.38
CA ILE A 126 -13.27 -12.68 1.62
C ILE A 126 -13.59 -13.07 3.06
N VAL A 127 -13.17 -12.24 4.04
CA VAL A 127 -13.45 -12.51 5.46
C VAL A 127 -14.81 -11.99 5.92
N LYS A 128 -15.60 -11.37 5.04
CA LYS A 128 -16.88 -10.73 5.37
C LYS A 128 -16.73 -9.75 6.54
N ALA A 129 -15.75 -8.85 6.42
CA ALA A 129 -15.41 -7.89 7.47
C ALA A 129 -16.60 -7.02 7.83
N ASN A 130 -16.82 -6.78 9.12
CA ASN A 130 -17.83 -5.82 9.55
C ASN A 130 -17.37 -4.38 9.29
N LEU A 131 -18.30 -3.42 9.34
CA LEU A 131 -18.03 -2.03 9.03
C LEU A 131 -16.89 -1.45 9.88
N TYR A 132 -16.88 -1.73 11.18
CA TYR A 132 -15.86 -1.18 12.10
C TYR A 132 -14.48 -1.72 11.78
N VAL A 133 -14.36 -3.02 11.52
CA VAL A 133 -13.10 -3.66 11.09
C VAL A 133 -12.64 -3.07 9.76
N SER A 134 -13.56 -2.86 8.82
CA SER A 134 -13.25 -2.29 7.51
C SER A 134 -12.74 -0.84 7.62
N LEU A 135 -13.34 -0.03 8.50
CA LEU A 135 -12.89 1.34 8.75
C LEU A 135 -11.51 1.39 9.43
N VAL A 136 -11.30 0.56 10.46
CA VAL A 136 -10.01 0.45 11.16
C VAL A 136 -8.93 -0.02 10.20
N TRP A 137 -9.22 -1.05 9.40
CA TRP A 137 -8.28 -1.58 8.42
C TRP A 137 -7.90 -0.53 7.35
N THR A 138 -8.88 0.13 6.74
CA THR A 138 -8.60 1.14 5.71
C THR A 138 -7.85 2.35 6.26
N ALA A 139 -8.10 2.73 7.51
CA ALA A 139 -7.34 3.76 8.20
C ALA A 139 -5.88 3.30 8.41
N ALA A 140 -5.67 2.11 8.97
CA ALA A 140 -4.35 1.54 9.20
C ALA A 140 -3.56 1.37 7.89
N ALA A 141 -4.17 0.82 6.84
CA ALA A 141 -3.55 0.67 5.53
C ALA A 141 -3.16 2.04 4.92
N SER A 142 -4.01 3.06 5.10
CA SER A 142 -3.72 4.43 4.64
C SER A 142 -2.53 5.07 5.36
N VAL A 143 -2.38 4.81 6.66
CA VAL A 143 -1.23 5.26 7.45
C VAL A 143 0.02 4.49 7.04
N ASN A 144 -0.08 3.16 6.98
CA ASN A 144 1.04 2.28 6.67
C ASN A 144 1.69 2.61 5.32
N VAL A 145 0.91 2.81 4.26
CA VAL A 145 1.47 3.14 2.93
C VAL A 145 2.21 4.48 2.93
N VAL A 146 1.76 5.47 3.71
CA VAL A 146 2.44 6.76 3.83
C VAL A 146 3.75 6.62 4.63
N VAL A 147 3.71 5.87 5.74
CA VAL A 147 4.90 5.61 6.58
C VAL A 147 5.96 4.84 5.78
N ALA A 148 5.57 3.82 5.02
CA ALA A 148 6.49 3.03 4.18
C ALA A 148 7.21 3.86 3.09
N HIS A 149 6.68 5.04 2.74
CA HIS A 149 7.31 5.98 1.79
C HIS A 149 7.93 7.21 2.47
N SER A 150 8.08 7.18 3.80
CA SER A 150 8.61 8.33 4.54
C SER A 150 10.11 8.28 4.80
N ALA A 151 10.77 7.13 4.56
CA ALA A 151 12.17 6.86 4.88
C ALA A 151 12.58 7.29 6.32
N THR A 152 11.63 7.26 7.26
CA THR A 152 11.88 7.60 8.66
C THR A 152 12.28 6.40 9.50
N CYS A 153 12.07 5.20 8.98
CA CYS A 153 12.50 3.95 9.61
C CYS A 153 13.71 3.42 8.81
N GLU A 154 14.86 3.41 9.43
CA GLU A 154 16.04 2.77 8.84
C GLU A 154 15.73 1.30 8.49
N ASN A 155 16.12 0.88 7.28
CA ASN A 155 15.83 -0.46 6.76
C ASN A 155 14.34 -0.80 6.60
N ASP A 156 13.49 0.19 6.33
CA ASP A 156 12.13 -0.10 5.91
C ASP A 156 12.16 -1.07 4.71
N ALA A 157 11.37 -2.11 4.80
CA ALA A 157 11.35 -3.15 3.78
C ALA A 157 10.96 -2.61 2.41
N HIS A 158 10.08 -1.61 2.38
CA HIS A 158 9.63 -0.97 1.15
C HIS A 158 10.70 -0.05 0.55
N GLU A 159 11.47 0.64 1.37
CA GLU A 159 12.65 1.40 0.92
C GLU A 159 13.69 0.48 0.29
N LEU A 160 13.97 -0.67 0.92
CA LEU A 160 14.85 -1.70 0.35
C LEU A 160 14.29 -2.27 -0.96
N HIS A 161 12.95 -2.40 -1.05
CA HIS A 161 12.30 -2.78 -2.30
C HIS A 161 12.55 -1.76 -3.42
N HIS A 162 12.34 -0.48 -3.17
CA HIS A 162 12.62 0.60 -4.13
C HIS A 162 14.08 0.62 -4.57
N LYS A 163 15.00 0.38 -3.64
CA LYS A 163 16.44 0.33 -3.90
C LYS A 163 16.84 -0.85 -4.79
N TYR A 164 16.37 -2.06 -4.47
CA TYR A 164 16.81 -3.30 -5.11
C TYR A 164 15.86 -3.84 -6.18
N LYS A 165 14.58 -3.54 -6.12
CA LYS A 165 13.51 -3.97 -7.05
C LYS A 165 13.29 -5.48 -7.19
N ALA A 166 14.06 -6.29 -6.47
CA ALA A 166 14.05 -7.75 -6.54
C ALA A 166 13.70 -8.43 -5.20
N TYR A 167 13.40 -7.64 -4.18
CA TYR A 167 13.13 -8.11 -2.82
C TYR A 167 11.96 -7.36 -2.20
N ASN A 168 11.38 -7.91 -1.12
CA ASN A 168 10.38 -7.28 -0.27
C ASN A 168 9.16 -6.78 -1.07
N TYR A 169 8.54 -7.69 -1.81
CA TYR A 169 7.36 -7.36 -2.63
C TYR A 169 6.08 -7.17 -1.82
N GLY A 170 6.02 -7.65 -0.57
CA GLY A 170 4.85 -7.55 0.31
C GLY A 170 4.61 -6.15 0.87
N ALA A 171 3.44 -5.94 1.47
CA ALA A 171 3.03 -4.68 2.06
C ALA A 171 2.60 -4.84 3.53
N GLY A 172 3.41 -5.48 4.35
CA GLY A 172 3.07 -5.70 5.75
C GLY A 172 4.07 -6.61 6.44
N PRO A 173 3.62 -7.74 7.02
CA PRO A 173 4.51 -8.62 7.78
C PRO A 173 5.52 -9.39 6.91
N LEU A 174 5.42 -9.30 5.58
CA LEU A 174 6.32 -9.92 4.61
C LEU A 174 6.42 -11.45 4.76
N ILE A 175 5.30 -12.07 5.11
CA ILE A 175 5.21 -13.52 5.31
C ILE A 175 5.53 -14.23 3.99
N PHE A 176 4.93 -13.78 2.90
CA PHE A 176 5.12 -14.37 1.57
C PHE A 176 6.53 -14.10 1.01
N ASP A 177 7.13 -12.94 1.31
CA ASP A 177 8.54 -12.71 0.97
C ASP A 177 9.47 -13.70 1.68
N ARG A 178 9.22 -13.99 2.96
CA ARG A 178 9.98 -14.98 3.73
C ARG A 178 9.77 -16.40 3.20
N MET A 179 8.53 -16.77 2.88
CA MET A 179 8.18 -18.08 2.36
C MET A 179 8.81 -18.37 0.98
N PHE A 180 8.88 -17.35 0.13
CA PHE A 180 9.36 -17.49 -1.26
C PHE A 180 10.77 -16.93 -1.49
N GLY A 181 11.53 -16.64 -0.41
CA GLY A 181 12.94 -16.27 -0.48
C GLY A 181 13.23 -14.90 -1.08
N SER A 182 12.24 -13.99 -1.11
CA SER A 182 12.42 -12.61 -1.55
C SER A 182 12.54 -11.60 -0.39
N TYR A 183 12.61 -12.09 0.85
CA TYR A 183 12.82 -11.22 2.02
C TYR A 183 14.27 -10.78 2.13
N LYS A 184 14.50 -9.48 2.31
CA LYS A 184 15.82 -8.88 2.50
C LYS A 184 15.79 -7.84 3.60
N ILE A 185 16.81 -7.87 4.45
CA ILE A 185 17.16 -6.80 5.40
C ILE A 185 18.59 -6.37 5.11
N GLU A 186 18.92 -5.12 5.36
CA GLU A 186 20.31 -4.66 5.45
C GLU A 186 20.75 -4.73 6.90
N ASN A 187 21.84 -5.43 7.17
CA ASN A 187 22.50 -5.32 8.47
C ASN A 187 23.23 -3.98 8.47
N LEU A 188 22.78 -3.03 9.29
CA LEU A 188 23.57 -1.86 9.60
C LEU A 188 24.88 -2.38 10.21
N LYS A 189 26.00 -2.16 9.52
CA LYS A 189 27.29 -2.25 10.16
C LYS A 189 27.41 -1.06 11.10
N HIS A 190 27.21 -1.31 12.38
CA HIS A 190 27.60 -0.38 13.44
C HIS A 190 29.11 -0.18 13.45
#